data_4ad1a12e5b450edf694dbc7a9100d032
#
_entry.id   4ad1a12e5b450edf694dbc7a9100d032
#
_cell.length_a   1.000
_cell.length_b   1.000
_cell.length_c   1.000
_cell.angle_alpha   90.00
_cell.angle_beta   90.00
_cell.angle_gamma   90.00
#
_symmetry.space_group_name_H-M   'P 1'
#
loop_
_entity.id
_entity.type
_entity.pdbx_description
1 polymer ?
#
loop_
_entity_poly.entity_id
_entity_poly.type
_entity_poly.pdbx_seq_one_letter_code
_entity_poly.pdbx_strand_id
1 'polypeptide(L)'
;MGFNKVAVNKFFEIVENVIDINKINVERVWNVDETGISTVPKSLSKVISTKGKRQVGSLTSAERGQLVTAVVCCSASGRYMPPMLIFPRQRMKAELMDGAPPGAWAECHPSGWIQTDLFINWLKKFILHTGATKDSPVLLILDGHATHTKSIELIDIARENGVILLCLPPHCTHKMQPLDISFMKLLTAFYDHNLRKWLRTYPGRVVTQFQIASLFGASYFDAATMTNAINGFKKAGIWPVDRSVFTDADFIEAEVTDMSILTEDTESFVTTNSALTTVSAPATKLSDSTSTTEPSTSCTGSTSATESSTSCRPSTSTTVLSSFSISPRHLLPISKQAQRKCISKQRGKTAILTFSPYKRSLMEAKEKKNAKKNKSVKKSNEDTPCLYCEDLYSSSTESWVSCTECHRRAHYSCAGIDERNKNLNFCVSYVLAVIDYICTSSD
;
A
#
# COMPACT_ATOMS: atom_id res chain seq x y z
N MET A 1 11.22 7.91 6.82
CA MET A 1 10.34 7.29 7.84
C MET A 1 10.13 5.85 7.44
N GLY A 2 10.80 4.97 8.13
CA GLY A 2 10.75 3.52 7.98
C GLY A 2 10.27 2.88 9.28
N PHE A 3 10.82 1.73 9.61
CA PHE A 3 10.56 0.97 10.82
C PHE A 3 11.12 1.69 12.04
N ASN A 4 10.30 2.53 12.71
CA ASN A 4 10.73 3.47 13.74
C ASN A 4 10.67 2.85 15.15
N LYS A 5 11.79 2.87 15.89
CA LYS A 5 11.93 2.26 17.23
C LYS A 5 10.92 2.79 18.26
N VAL A 6 10.67 4.11 18.26
CA VAL A 6 9.73 4.72 19.20
C VAL A 6 8.29 4.27 18.96
N ALA A 7 7.89 4.21 17.68
CA ALA A 7 6.56 3.76 17.30
C ALA A 7 6.35 2.26 17.59
N VAL A 8 7.38 1.44 17.38
CA VAL A 8 7.36 0.00 17.65
C VAL A 8 7.30 -0.26 19.16
N ASN A 9 8.12 0.40 19.95
CA ASN A 9 8.08 0.27 21.41
C ASN A 9 6.71 0.68 21.98
N LYS A 10 6.15 1.79 21.50
CA LYS A 10 4.81 2.22 21.90
C LYS A 10 3.74 1.21 21.54
N PHE A 11 3.87 0.53 20.40
CA PHE A 11 2.95 -0.54 20.03
C PHE A 11 3.00 -1.69 21.02
N PHE A 12 4.20 -2.16 21.41
CA PHE A 12 4.35 -3.24 22.38
C PHE A 12 3.80 -2.85 23.77
N GLU A 13 4.02 -1.61 24.23
CA GLU A 13 3.41 -1.10 25.46
C GLU A 13 1.89 -1.20 25.44
N ILE A 14 1.29 -0.86 24.30
CA ILE A 14 -0.16 -0.95 24.13
C ILE A 14 -0.61 -2.41 24.12
N VAL A 15 0.09 -3.31 23.41
CA VAL A 15 -0.22 -4.75 23.36
C VAL A 15 -0.18 -5.36 24.74
N GLU A 16 0.90 -5.16 25.49
CA GLU A 16 1.05 -5.66 26.86
C GLU A 16 -0.08 -5.16 27.77
N ASN A 17 -0.32 -3.85 27.79
CA ASN A 17 -1.39 -3.28 28.60
C ASN A 17 -2.79 -3.84 28.23
N VAL A 18 -3.08 -4.05 26.94
CA VAL A 18 -4.34 -4.62 26.50
C VAL A 18 -4.49 -6.07 26.94
N ILE A 19 -3.44 -6.87 26.79
CA ILE A 19 -3.43 -8.27 27.20
C ILE A 19 -3.62 -8.39 28.70
N ASP A 20 -2.88 -7.62 29.49
CA ASP A 20 -2.88 -7.69 30.96
C ASP A 20 -4.21 -7.21 31.56
N ILE A 21 -4.72 -6.05 31.12
CA ILE A 21 -5.97 -5.48 31.63
C ILE A 21 -7.17 -6.40 31.30
N ASN A 22 -7.20 -6.94 30.07
CA ASN A 22 -8.33 -7.74 29.62
C ASN A 22 -8.11 -9.25 29.80
N LYS A 23 -6.98 -9.68 30.36
CA LYS A 23 -6.60 -11.08 30.57
C LYS A 23 -6.76 -11.93 29.30
N ILE A 24 -6.28 -11.39 28.19
CA ILE A 24 -6.40 -12.00 26.87
C ILE A 24 -5.44 -13.18 26.76
N ASN A 25 -5.95 -14.35 26.42
CA ASN A 25 -5.16 -15.55 26.18
C ASN A 25 -4.78 -15.71 24.69
N VAL A 26 -3.96 -16.70 24.39
CA VAL A 26 -3.44 -16.98 23.03
C VAL A 26 -4.54 -17.20 21.98
N GLU A 27 -5.68 -17.75 22.37
CA GLU A 27 -6.80 -18.02 21.44
C GLU A 27 -7.58 -16.76 21.05
N ARG A 28 -7.39 -15.70 21.84
CA ARG A 28 -8.12 -14.45 21.71
C ARG A 28 -7.28 -13.32 21.07
N VAL A 29 -6.07 -13.62 20.59
CA VAL A 29 -5.25 -12.67 19.82
C VAL A 29 -5.30 -13.07 18.37
N TRP A 30 -5.79 -12.17 17.51
CA TRP A 30 -6.03 -12.41 16.09
C TRP A 30 -5.35 -11.35 15.22
N ASN A 31 -5.00 -11.73 13.99
CA ASN A 31 -4.52 -10.83 12.96
C ASN A 31 -5.33 -11.04 11.68
N VAL A 32 -5.74 -9.95 11.05
CA VAL A 32 -6.42 -9.94 9.74
C VAL A 32 -5.59 -9.18 8.73
N ASP A 33 -5.60 -9.65 7.48
CA ASP A 33 -4.93 -9.00 6.35
C ASP A 33 -5.57 -9.38 5.02
N GLU A 34 -5.35 -8.56 3.99
CA GLU A 34 -5.86 -8.74 2.64
C GLU A 34 -4.73 -9.04 1.65
N THR A 35 -5.02 -9.96 0.73
CA THR A 35 -4.11 -10.23 -0.39
C THR A 35 -4.85 -10.32 -1.72
N GLY A 36 -4.21 -9.84 -2.78
CA GLY A 36 -4.74 -9.93 -4.14
C GLY A 36 -4.36 -11.24 -4.82
N ILE A 37 -5.37 -11.98 -5.27
CA ILE A 37 -5.26 -13.23 -6.02
C ILE A 37 -5.55 -12.95 -7.49
N SER A 38 -4.58 -13.19 -8.35
CA SER A 38 -4.66 -12.86 -9.79
C SER A 38 -4.95 -14.11 -10.64
N THR A 39 -5.69 -13.92 -11.73
CA THR A 39 -5.88 -14.96 -12.76
C THR A 39 -4.61 -15.22 -13.61
N VAL A 40 -3.57 -14.40 -13.41
CA VAL A 40 -2.28 -14.50 -14.13
C VAL A 40 -1.16 -14.73 -13.11
N PRO A 41 -0.19 -15.62 -13.39
CA PRO A 41 0.96 -15.83 -12.52
C PRO A 41 1.73 -14.52 -12.27
N LYS A 42 2.09 -14.26 -11.01
CA LYS A 42 2.86 -13.06 -10.64
C LYS A 42 4.31 -13.10 -11.13
N SER A 43 4.87 -14.31 -11.28
CA SER A 43 6.25 -14.50 -11.73
C SER A 43 6.31 -15.25 -13.06
N LEU A 44 7.22 -14.87 -13.94
CA LEU A 44 7.51 -15.65 -15.14
C LEU A 44 8.23 -16.94 -14.76
N SER A 45 7.75 -18.09 -15.26
CA SER A 45 8.47 -19.36 -15.08
C SER A 45 9.75 -19.35 -15.92
N LYS A 46 10.83 -19.91 -15.36
CA LYS A 46 12.00 -20.22 -16.15
C LYS A 46 11.63 -21.31 -17.17
N VAL A 47 11.86 -21.03 -18.44
CA VAL A 47 11.58 -21.97 -19.53
C VAL A 47 12.92 -22.48 -20.07
N ILE A 48 13.07 -23.81 -20.09
CA ILE A 48 14.24 -24.44 -20.70
C ILE A 48 13.98 -24.52 -22.21
N SER A 49 14.94 -24.06 -22.99
CA SER A 49 14.88 -24.09 -24.45
C SER A 49 16.22 -24.54 -25.02
N THR A 50 16.23 -24.99 -26.27
CA THR A 50 17.44 -25.32 -26.99
C THR A 50 18.34 -24.09 -27.12
N LYS A 51 19.66 -24.30 -26.99
CA LYS A 51 20.68 -23.25 -27.11
C LYS A 51 20.52 -22.51 -28.46
N GLY A 52 20.50 -21.18 -28.45
CA GLY A 52 20.37 -20.35 -29.65
C GLY A 52 18.94 -19.90 -30.00
N LYS A 53 17.90 -20.41 -29.35
CA LYS A 53 16.53 -19.95 -29.59
C LYS A 53 16.30 -18.58 -28.98
N ARG A 54 16.06 -17.56 -29.83
CA ARG A 54 15.91 -16.16 -29.38
C ARG A 54 14.52 -15.85 -28.77
N GLN A 55 13.49 -16.55 -29.18
CA GLN A 55 12.12 -16.41 -28.65
C GLN A 55 11.67 -17.73 -28.04
N VAL A 56 11.39 -17.70 -26.75
CA VAL A 56 10.87 -18.83 -26.00
C VAL A 56 9.49 -18.48 -25.51
N GLY A 57 8.46 -19.13 -26.10
CA GLY A 57 7.07 -18.96 -25.68
C GLY A 57 6.85 -19.53 -24.28
N SER A 58 6.07 -18.85 -23.49
CA SER A 58 5.55 -19.33 -22.21
C SER A 58 4.03 -19.29 -22.23
N LEU A 59 3.39 -20.30 -21.64
CA LEU A 59 1.93 -20.28 -21.48
C LEU A 59 1.54 -19.19 -20.49
N THR A 60 0.85 -18.16 -20.97
CA THR A 60 0.28 -17.11 -20.14
C THR A 60 -1.24 -17.08 -20.29
N SER A 61 -1.94 -16.80 -19.23
CA SER A 61 -3.40 -16.86 -19.18
C SER A 61 -4.11 -15.68 -19.88
N ALA A 62 -3.53 -14.49 -19.83
CA ALA A 62 -4.06 -13.26 -20.43
C ALA A 62 -3.06 -12.11 -20.29
N GLU A 63 -3.18 -11.06 -21.13
CA GLU A 63 -2.33 -9.85 -21.01
C GLU A 63 -2.60 -9.05 -19.73
N ARG A 64 -3.85 -9.02 -19.26
CA ARG A 64 -4.26 -8.35 -18.01
C ARG A 64 -5.04 -9.32 -17.15
N GLY A 65 -4.49 -9.62 -15.96
CA GLY A 65 -5.15 -10.45 -14.96
C GLY A 65 -6.30 -9.73 -14.26
N GLN A 66 -7.36 -10.49 -13.93
CA GLN A 66 -8.37 -10.04 -12.99
C GLN A 66 -7.88 -10.32 -11.56
N LEU A 67 -8.18 -9.40 -10.64
CA LEU A 67 -7.78 -9.51 -9.25
C LEU A 67 -9.00 -9.78 -8.38
N VAL A 68 -8.92 -10.80 -7.52
CA VAL A 68 -9.88 -11.10 -6.46
C VAL A 68 -9.17 -10.87 -5.14
N THR A 69 -9.76 -10.15 -4.22
CA THR A 69 -9.17 -9.94 -2.89
C THR A 69 -9.58 -11.09 -1.97
N ALA A 70 -8.61 -11.68 -1.29
CA ALA A 70 -8.84 -12.64 -0.22
C ALA A 70 -8.52 -11.97 1.12
N VAL A 71 -9.48 -12.00 2.04
CA VAL A 71 -9.32 -11.56 3.43
C VAL A 71 -9.07 -12.79 4.29
N VAL A 72 -7.91 -12.84 4.92
CA VAL A 72 -7.47 -13.95 5.75
C VAL A 72 -7.30 -13.50 7.19
N CYS A 73 -7.68 -14.36 8.13
CA CYS A 73 -7.55 -14.07 9.54
C CYS A 73 -7.10 -15.32 10.30
N CYS A 74 -6.10 -15.15 11.18
CA CYS A 74 -5.62 -16.23 12.04
C CYS A 74 -5.37 -15.76 13.47
N SER A 75 -5.40 -16.70 14.41
CA SER A 75 -5.10 -16.46 15.82
C SER A 75 -3.67 -16.85 16.17
N ALA A 76 -3.17 -16.32 17.29
CA ALA A 76 -1.88 -16.67 17.83
C ALA A 76 -1.78 -18.15 18.27
N SER A 77 -2.92 -18.80 18.52
CA SER A 77 -3.00 -20.26 18.82
C SER A 77 -2.92 -21.14 17.57
N GLY A 78 -2.88 -20.57 16.36
CA GLY A 78 -2.80 -21.32 15.12
C GLY A 78 -4.13 -21.62 14.43
N ARG A 79 -5.24 -21.08 14.92
CA ARG A 79 -6.58 -21.24 14.32
C ARG A 79 -6.77 -20.22 13.20
N TYR A 80 -7.39 -20.64 12.11
CA TYR A 80 -7.79 -19.77 11.00
C TYR A 80 -9.30 -19.60 10.97
N MET A 81 -9.74 -18.37 10.73
CA MET A 81 -11.13 -18.11 10.33
C MET A 81 -11.30 -18.49 8.86
N PRO A 82 -12.46 -19.05 8.45
CA PRO A 82 -12.73 -19.23 7.02
C PRO A 82 -12.50 -17.91 6.25
N PRO A 83 -11.82 -17.94 5.08
CA PRO A 83 -11.48 -16.73 4.35
C PRO A 83 -12.68 -16.13 3.63
N MET A 84 -12.68 -14.80 3.43
CA MET A 84 -13.62 -14.09 2.58
C MET A 84 -12.96 -13.78 1.23
N LEU A 85 -13.67 -14.02 0.12
CA LEU A 85 -13.24 -13.63 -1.22
C LEU A 85 -14.09 -12.45 -1.72
N ILE A 86 -13.44 -11.42 -2.29
CA ILE A 86 -14.12 -10.25 -2.86
C ILE A 86 -13.89 -10.24 -4.37
N PHE A 87 -14.96 -10.51 -5.11
CA PHE A 87 -14.92 -10.56 -6.58
C PHE A 87 -15.18 -9.19 -7.20
N PRO A 88 -14.45 -8.79 -8.27
CA PRO A 88 -14.66 -7.54 -8.99
C PRO A 88 -15.92 -7.62 -9.88
N ARG A 89 -17.09 -7.69 -9.25
CA ARG A 89 -18.40 -7.88 -9.88
C ARG A 89 -19.50 -7.13 -9.11
N GLN A 90 -20.62 -6.92 -9.78
CA GLN A 90 -21.83 -6.37 -9.14
C GLN A 90 -22.74 -7.44 -8.54
N ARG A 91 -22.75 -8.65 -9.12
CA ARG A 91 -23.65 -9.73 -8.72
C ARG A 91 -22.87 -11.00 -8.41
N MET A 92 -23.22 -11.62 -7.29
CA MET A 92 -22.69 -12.92 -6.91
C MET A 92 -23.25 -14.04 -7.79
N LYS A 93 -22.43 -15.05 -8.05
CA LYS A 93 -22.81 -16.33 -8.65
C LYS A 93 -22.23 -17.44 -7.78
N ALA A 94 -23.03 -18.50 -7.53
CA ALA A 94 -22.61 -19.62 -6.68
C ALA A 94 -21.35 -20.32 -7.19
N GLU A 95 -21.23 -20.46 -8.50
CA GLU A 95 -20.10 -21.14 -9.16
C GLU A 95 -18.73 -20.44 -8.94
N LEU A 96 -18.74 -19.18 -8.49
CA LEU A 96 -17.51 -18.47 -8.13
C LEU A 96 -16.82 -19.07 -6.90
N MET A 97 -17.55 -19.81 -6.08
CA MET A 97 -17.06 -20.43 -4.85
C MET A 97 -16.75 -21.91 -5.00
N ASP A 98 -16.85 -22.48 -6.21
CA ASP A 98 -16.55 -23.87 -6.44
C ASP A 98 -15.10 -24.20 -6.05
N GLY A 99 -14.94 -25.17 -5.14
CA GLY A 99 -13.65 -25.59 -4.62
C GLY A 99 -13.00 -24.63 -3.59
N ALA A 100 -13.75 -23.65 -3.10
CA ALA A 100 -13.28 -22.78 -2.00
C ALA A 100 -13.03 -23.57 -0.70
N PRO A 101 -12.22 -23.06 0.22
CA PRO A 101 -12.05 -23.64 1.56
C PRO A 101 -13.39 -23.78 2.29
N PRO A 102 -13.59 -24.84 3.11
CA PRO A 102 -14.81 -25.04 3.87
C PRO A 102 -15.14 -23.82 4.74
N GLY A 103 -16.41 -23.38 4.69
CA GLY A 103 -16.89 -22.22 5.43
C GLY A 103 -16.51 -20.86 4.83
N ALA A 104 -15.67 -20.84 3.77
CA ALA A 104 -15.36 -19.61 3.04
C ALA A 104 -16.64 -18.99 2.44
N TRP A 105 -16.66 -17.67 2.34
CA TRP A 105 -17.75 -16.93 1.71
C TRP A 105 -17.24 -15.86 0.78
N ALA A 106 -18.13 -15.34 -0.03
CA ALA A 106 -17.75 -14.28 -0.95
C ALA A 106 -18.67 -13.07 -0.84
N GLU A 107 -18.07 -11.94 -1.19
CA GLU A 107 -18.73 -10.66 -1.43
C GLU A 107 -18.41 -10.18 -2.85
N CYS A 108 -19.22 -9.27 -3.38
CA CYS A 108 -18.98 -8.65 -4.68
C CYS A 108 -18.89 -7.15 -4.53
N HIS A 109 -17.85 -6.57 -5.14
CA HIS A 109 -17.73 -5.12 -5.27
C HIS A 109 -17.07 -4.79 -6.62
N PRO A 110 -17.54 -3.79 -7.38
CA PRO A 110 -17.01 -3.50 -8.72
C PRO A 110 -15.51 -3.23 -8.77
N SER A 111 -14.94 -2.66 -7.70
CA SER A 111 -13.48 -2.42 -7.60
C SER A 111 -12.66 -3.69 -7.33
N GLY A 112 -13.28 -4.76 -6.82
CA GLY A 112 -12.58 -5.95 -6.34
C GLY A 112 -11.77 -5.75 -5.04
N TRP A 113 -11.80 -4.55 -4.45
CA TRP A 113 -11.10 -4.21 -3.23
C TRP A 113 -12.04 -4.14 -2.04
N ILE A 114 -11.51 -4.37 -0.84
CA ILE A 114 -12.27 -4.24 0.39
C ILE A 114 -12.75 -2.79 0.57
N GLN A 115 -14.01 -2.64 0.95
CA GLN A 115 -14.64 -1.37 1.30
C GLN A 115 -15.10 -1.43 2.76
N THR A 116 -15.44 -0.28 3.32
CA THR A 116 -15.82 -0.18 4.74
C THR A 116 -17.03 -1.03 5.10
N ASP A 117 -18.04 -1.07 4.25
CA ASP A 117 -19.25 -1.88 4.41
C ASP A 117 -18.95 -3.38 4.37
N LEU A 118 -18.09 -3.81 3.44
CA LEU A 118 -17.64 -5.21 3.36
C LEU A 118 -16.83 -5.61 4.59
N PHE A 119 -16.00 -4.72 5.10
CA PHE A 119 -15.24 -4.99 6.33
C PHE A 119 -16.14 -5.03 7.57
N ILE A 120 -17.20 -4.22 7.63
CA ILE A 120 -18.22 -4.30 8.67
C ILE A 120 -18.92 -5.67 8.63
N ASN A 121 -19.30 -6.16 7.44
CA ASN A 121 -19.91 -7.48 7.29
C ASN A 121 -18.93 -8.59 7.71
N TRP A 122 -17.66 -8.45 7.35
CA TRP A 122 -16.59 -9.36 7.78
C TRP A 122 -16.45 -9.35 9.32
N LEU A 123 -16.42 -8.16 9.95
CA LEU A 123 -16.31 -8.02 11.40
C LEU A 123 -17.48 -8.68 12.13
N LYS A 124 -18.71 -8.55 11.64
CA LYS A 124 -19.88 -9.24 12.21
C LYS A 124 -19.70 -10.77 12.20
N LYS A 125 -19.18 -11.32 11.10
CA LYS A 125 -18.86 -12.76 11.02
C LYS A 125 -17.67 -13.14 11.92
N PHE A 126 -16.68 -12.28 12.07
CA PHE A 126 -15.57 -12.47 12.99
C PHE A 126 -16.03 -12.54 14.45
N ILE A 127 -16.95 -11.65 14.85
CA ILE A 127 -17.57 -11.66 16.19
C ILE A 127 -18.27 -12.99 16.46
N LEU A 128 -19.07 -13.47 15.51
CA LEU A 128 -19.75 -14.77 15.61
C LEU A 128 -18.76 -15.92 15.68
N HIS A 129 -17.70 -15.90 14.88
CA HIS A 129 -16.69 -16.96 14.82
C HIS A 129 -15.89 -17.06 16.13
N THR A 130 -15.53 -15.92 16.72
CA THR A 130 -14.72 -15.87 17.94
C THR A 130 -15.53 -15.93 19.22
N GLY A 131 -16.85 -15.70 19.15
CA GLY A 131 -17.71 -15.56 20.32
C GLY A 131 -17.24 -14.39 21.20
N ALA A 132 -16.84 -13.28 20.58
CA ALA A 132 -16.37 -12.11 21.32
C ALA A 132 -17.51 -11.45 22.07
N THR A 133 -17.28 -11.12 23.35
CA THR A 133 -18.20 -10.38 24.22
C THR A 133 -17.42 -9.43 25.10
N LYS A 134 -18.10 -8.51 25.78
CA LYS A 134 -17.44 -7.59 26.74
C LYS A 134 -16.77 -8.32 27.90
N ASP A 135 -17.32 -9.44 28.33
CA ASP A 135 -16.78 -10.26 29.41
C ASP A 135 -15.64 -11.18 28.93
N SER A 136 -15.62 -11.49 27.64
CA SER A 136 -14.59 -12.29 26.99
C SER A 136 -14.10 -11.60 25.72
N PRO A 137 -13.28 -10.54 25.88
CA PRO A 137 -12.85 -9.72 24.76
C PRO A 137 -11.84 -10.41 23.86
N VAL A 138 -11.72 -9.92 22.62
CA VAL A 138 -10.78 -10.39 21.61
C VAL A 138 -9.94 -9.22 21.11
N LEU A 139 -8.63 -9.42 21.01
CA LEU A 139 -7.71 -8.48 20.37
C LEU A 139 -7.59 -8.81 18.89
N LEU A 140 -7.97 -7.88 18.02
CA LEU A 140 -7.80 -7.96 16.58
C LEU A 140 -6.77 -6.94 16.12
N ILE A 141 -5.65 -7.45 15.58
CA ILE A 141 -4.55 -6.65 15.04
C ILE A 141 -4.74 -6.52 13.54
N LEU A 142 -4.66 -5.30 13.03
CA LEU A 142 -4.86 -4.97 11.63
C LEU A 142 -3.91 -3.86 11.18
N ASP A 143 -3.82 -3.66 9.88
CA ASP A 143 -3.06 -2.55 9.32
C ASP A 143 -3.79 -1.19 9.52
N GLY A 144 -3.09 -0.10 9.24
CA GLY A 144 -3.64 1.25 9.34
C GLY A 144 -4.47 1.71 8.14
N HIS A 145 -5.02 0.79 7.34
CA HIS A 145 -5.77 1.15 6.14
C HIS A 145 -7.04 1.96 6.47
N ALA A 146 -7.39 2.90 5.60
CA ALA A 146 -8.48 3.85 5.85
C ALA A 146 -9.87 3.19 5.98
N THR A 147 -10.09 2.05 5.34
CA THR A 147 -11.35 1.29 5.43
C THR A 147 -11.60 0.76 6.84
N HIS A 148 -10.53 0.42 7.58
CA HIS A 148 -10.59 -0.09 8.93
C HIS A 148 -10.62 1.01 9.99
N THR A 149 -9.89 2.11 9.74
CA THR A 149 -9.61 3.12 10.77
C THR A 149 -10.61 4.28 10.80
N LYS A 150 -11.32 4.57 9.70
CA LYS A 150 -12.14 5.80 9.57
C LYS A 150 -13.66 5.59 9.69
N SER A 151 -14.13 4.39 10.00
CA SER A 151 -15.55 4.11 10.20
C SER A 151 -15.92 4.17 11.69
N ILE A 152 -16.83 5.08 12.05
CA ILE A 152 -17.36 5.18 13.41
C ILE A 152 -18.25 3.96 13.69
N GLU A 153 -19.07 3.56 12.73
CA GLU A 153 -19.94 2.39 12.82
C GLU A 153 -19.14 1.11 13.12
N LEU A 154 -18.04 0.89 12.42
CA LEU A 154 -17.15 -0.25 12.67
C LEU A 154 -16.62 -0.25 14.11
N ILE A 155 -16.18 0.92 14.60
CA ILE A 155 -15.66 1.09 15.96
C ILE A 155 -16.75 0.80 16.99
N ASP A 156 -17.98 1.22 16.74
CA ASP A 156 -19.08 1.01 17.66
C ASP A 156 -19.47 -0.48 17.72
N ILE A 157 -19.62 -1.13 16.58
CA ILE A 157 -19.88 -2.58 16.51
C ILE A 157 -18.78 -3.36 17.24
N ALA A 158 -17.50 -3.01 17.03
CA ALA A 158 -16.39 -3.67 17.71
C ALA A 158 -16.49 -3.50 19.24
N ARG A 159 -16.71 -2.26 19.73
CA ARG A 159 -16.84 -1.96 21.16
C ARG A 159 -18.01 -2.64 21.84
N GLU A 160 -19.15 -2.67 21.18
CA GLU A 160 -20.38 -3.29 21.72
C GLU A 160 -20.21 -4.80 21.91
N ASN A 161 -19.38 -5.43 21.08
CA ASN A 161 -19.16 -6.87 21.08
C ASN A 161 -17.79 -7.28 21.67
N GLY A 162 -17.10 -6.41 22.38
CA GLY A 162 -15.84 -6.76 23.06
C GLY A 162 -14.66 -7.04 22.11
N VAL A 163 -14.68 -6.52 20.87
CA VAL A 163 -13.53 -6.60 19.97
C VAL A 163 -12.66 -5.36 20.15
N ILE A 164 -11.40 -5.56 20.54
CA ILE A 164 -10.40 -4.52 20.68
C ILE A 164 -9.62 -4.44 19.36
N LEU A 165 -9.81 -3.36 18.61
CA LEU A 165 -9.13 -3.12 17.34
C LEU A 165 -7.82 -2.38 17.59
N LEU A 166 -6.69 -2.98 17.24
CA LEU A 166 -5.36 -2.39 17.39
C LEU A 166 -4.66 -2.28 16.03
N CYS A 167 -4.32 -1.04 15.65
CA CYS A 167 -3.56 -0.80 14.43
C CYS A 167 -2.06 -0.94 14.64
N LEU A 168 -1.40 -1.61 13.71
CA LEU A 168 0.06 -1.63 13.58
C LEU A 168 0.62 -0.22 13.34
N PRO A 169 1.86 0.05 13.72
CA PRO A 169 2.54 1.30 13.38
C PRO A 169 2.65 1.46 11.87
N PRO A 170 2.61 2.69 11.34
CA PRO A 170 2.77 2.94 9.92
C PRO A 170 4.10 2.39 9.39
N HIS A 171 4.07 1.79 8.20
CA HIS A 171 5.23 1.21 7.52
C HIS A 171 5.92 0.03 8.24
N CYS A 172 5.24 -0.59 9.22
CA CYS A 172 5.77 -1.72 9.98
C CYS A 172 5.17 -3.08 9.59
N THR A 173 4.19 -3.15 8.67
CA THR A 173 3.48 -4.37 8.31
C THR A 173 4.42 -5.50 7.88
N HIS A 174 5.43 -5.21 7.05
CA HIS A 174 6.39 -6.19 6.55
C HIS A 174 7.21 -6.91 7.64
N LYS A 175 7.37 -6.31 8.84
CA LYS A 175 8.09 -6.89 9.98
C LYS A 175 7.18 -7.27 11.16
N MET A 176 6.00 -6.65 11.28
CA MET A 176 5.14 -6.79 12.46
C MET A 176 3.79 -7.44 12.17
N GLN A 177 3.36 -7.59 10.90
CA GLN A 177 2.11 -8.26 10.57
C GLN A 177 2.30 -9.77 10.51
N PRO A 178 1.73 -10.57 11.43
CA PRO A 178 1.94 -12.01 11.48
C PRO A 178 1.67 -12.73 10.16
N LEU A 179 0.58 -12.36 9.46
CA LEU A 179 0.21 -12.96 8.17
C LEU A 179 1.25 -12.64 7.07
N ASP A 180 1.78 -11.42 7.00
CA ASP A 180 2.82 -11.05 6.03
C ASP A 180 4.12 -11.82 6.26
N ILE A 181 4.49 -12.01 7.53
CA ILE A 181 5.76 -12.64 7.93
C ILE A 181 5.81 -14.13 7.54
N SER A 182 4.70 -14.85 7.73
CA SER A 182 4.73 -16.31 7.66
C SER A 182 3.76 -16.95 6.69
N PHE A 183 2.68 -16.26 6.30
CA PHE A 183 1.60 -16.86 5.54
C PHE A 183 1.49 -16.36 4.10
N MET A 184 1.46 -15.03 3.86
CA MET A 184 1.12 -14.46 2.55
C MET A 184 2.10 -14.85 1.45
N LYS A 185 3.40 -14.93 1.77
CA LYS A 185 4.42 -15.37 0.82
C LYS A 185 4.25 -16.85 0.42
N LEU A 186 3.94 -17.71 1.38
CA LEU A 186 3.69 -19.14 1.14
C LEU A 186 2.42 -19.33 0.32
N LEU A 187 1.33 -18.68 0.70
CA LEU A 187 0.08 -18.70 -0.05
C LEU A 187 0.29 -18.31 -1.51
N THR A 188 1.01 -17.22 -1.76
CA THR A 188 1.32 -16.74 -3.11
C THR A 188 2.13 -17.77 -3.89
N ALA A 189 3.12 -18.42 -3.27
CA ALA A 189 3.96 -19.44 -3.92
C ALA A 189 3.15 -20.70 -4.30
N PHE A 190 2.30 -21.18 -3.39
CA PHE A 190 1.41 -22.33 -3.66
C PHE A 190 0.37 -21.97 -4.72
N TYR A 191 -0.18 -20.77 -4.66
CA TYR A 191 -1.15 -20.30 -5.66
C TYR A 191 -0.53 -20.22 -7.06
N ASP A 192 0.65 -19.62 -7.20
CA ASP A 192 1.39 -19.56 -8.46
C ASP A 192 1.73 -20.98 -8.99
N HIS A 193 2.06 -21.90 -8.09
CA HIS A 193 2.30 -23.30 -8.46
C HIS A 193 1.03 -23.97 -9.01
N ASN A 194 -0.09 -23.88 -8.28
CA ASN A 194 -1.37 -24.46 -8.67
C ASN A 194 -1.94 -23.83 -9.95
N LEU A 195 -1.79 -22.52 -10.10
CA LEU A 195 -2.19 -21.79 -11.31
C LEU A 195 -1.42 -22.29 -12.54
N ARG A 196 -0.09 -22.46 -12.43
CA ARG A 196 0.72 -23.02 -13.52
C ARG A 196 0.42 -24.49 -13.80
N LYS A 197 0.14 -25.28 -12.76
CA LYS A 197 -0.31 -26.66 -12.91
C LYS A 197 -1.61 -26.71 -13.71
N TRP A 198 -2.57 -25.86 -13.37
CA TRP A 198 -3.84 -25.76 -14.09
C TRP A 198 -3.65 -25.39 -15.57
N LEU A 199 -2.84 -24.36 -15.86
CA LEU A 199 -2.55 -23.94 -17.25
C LEU A 199 -1.90 -25.03 -18.09
N ARG A 200 -1.05 -25.86 -17.49
CA ARG A 200 -0.44 -27.02 -18.16
C ARG A 200 -1.43 -28.17 -18.38
N THR A 201 -2.34 -28.38 -17.43
CA THR A 201 -3.38 -29.42 -17.52
C THR A 201 -4.44 -29.06 -18.57
N TYR A 202 -4.70 -27.77 -18.77
CA TYR A 202 -5.72 -27.28 -19.71
C TYR A 202 -5.10 -26.34 -20.75
N PRO A 203 -4.30 -26.86 -21.70
CA PRO A 203 -3.64 -26.02 -22.70
C PRO A 203 -4.67 -25.32 -23.58
N GLY A 204 -4.43 -24.03 -23.86
CA GLY A 204 -5.34 -23.19 -24.65
C GLY A 204 -6.51 -22.60 -23.88
N ARG A 205 -6.72 -22.97 -22.62
CA ARG A 205 -7.73 -22.32 -21.76
C ARG A 205 -7.13 -21.18 -20.95
N VAL A 206 -7.94 -20.19 -20.64
CA VAL A 206 -7.59 -19.05 -19.77
C VAL A 206 -8.22 -19.24 -18.40
N VAL A 207 -7.50 -18.85 -17.35
CA VAL A 207 -8.05 -18.82 -16.00
C VAL A 207 -8.92 -17.58 -15.87
N THR A 208 -10.15 -17.77 -15.40
CA THR A 208 -11.13 -16.72 -15.16
C THR A 208 -11.46 -16.66 -13.66
N GLN A 209 -12.34 -15.76 -13.26
CA GLN A 209 -12.80 -15.66 -11.86
C GLN A 209 -13.39 -16.98 -11.32
N PHE A 210 -13.95 -17.82 -12.18
CA PHE A 210 -14.59 -19.08 -11.79
C PHE A 210 -13.59 -20.16 -11.32
N GLN A 211 -12.32 -20.07 -11.68
CA GLN A 211 -11.28 -20.99 -11.24
C GLN A 211 -10.54 -20.50 -9.99
N ILE A 212 -10.73 -19.22 -9.61
CA ILE A 212 -9.97 -18.59 -8.51
C ILE A 212 -10.21 -19.33 -7.19
N ALA A 213 -11.47 -19.58 -6.82
CA ALA A 213 -11.80 -20.18 -5.53
C ALA A 213 -11.19 -21.60 -5.38
N SER A 214 -11.24 -22.40 -6.43
CA SER A 214 -10.63 -23.75 -6.44
C SER A 214 -9.09 -23.69 -6.33
N LEU A 215 -8.43 -22.84 -7.12
CA LEU A 215 -6.98 -22.66 -7.07
C LEU A 215 -6.52 -22.09 -5.72
N PHE A 216 -7.27 -21.11 -5.20
CA PHE A 216 -7.06 -20.54 -3.88
C PHE A 216 -7.27 -21.58 -2.79
N GLY A 217 -8.35 -22.37 -2.85
CA GLY A 217 -8.68 -23.40 -1.87
C GLY A 217 -7.55 -24.40 -1.70
N ALA A 218 -7.06 -24.98 -2.81
CA ALA A 218 -5.92 -25.90 -2.78
C ALA A 218 -4.67 -25.24 -2.15
N SER A 219 -4.38 -23.99 -2.52
CA SER A 219 -3.20 -23.26 -2.02
C SER A 219 -3.35 -22.84 -0.57
N TYR A 220 -4.56 -22.51 -0.15
CA TYR A 220 -4.89 -22.14 1.22
C TYR A 220 -4.70 -23.33 2.17
N PHE A 221 -5.09 -24.53 1.78
CA PHE A 221 -4.86 -25.75 2.57
C PHE A 221 -3.37 -25.99 2.84
N ASP A 222 -2.52 -25.78 1.85
CA ASP A 222 -1.07 -25.95 1.99
C ASP A 222 -0.44 -24.84 2.86
N ALA A 223 -0.97 -23.63 2.81
CA ALA A 223 -0.43 -22.47 3.52
C ALA A 223 -0.99 -22.31 4.94
N ALA A 224 -2.29 -22.63 5.18
CA ALA A 224 -2.99 -22.36 6.42
C ALA A 224 -2.73 -23.43 7.49
N THR A 225 -1.46 -23.59 7.85
CA THR A 225 -1.03 -24.51 8.90
C THR A 225 -0.96 -23.80 10.25
N MET A 226 -1.28 -24.52 11.33
CA MET A 226 -1.13 -24.02 12.70
C MET A 226 0.28 -23.44 12.95
N THR A 227 1.31 -24.13 12.47
CA THR A 227 2.72 -23.73 12.61
C THR A 227 2.99 -22.37 11.96
N ASN A 228 2.43 -22.11 10.78
CA ASN A 228 2.63 -20.85 10.07
C ASN A 228 2.01 -19.68 10.85
N ALA A 229 0.80 -19.85 11.39
CA ALA A 229 0.17 -18.81 12.21
C ALA A 229 0.98 -18.54 13.47
N ILE A 230 1.31 -19.57 14.27
CA ILE A 230 2.09 -19.43 15.50
C ILE A 230 3.44 -18.76 15.23
N ASN A 231 4.15 -19.20 14.19
CA ASN A 231 5.45 -18.61 13.82
C ASN A 231 5.32 -17.14 13.39
N GLY A 232 4.22 -16.76 12.75
CA GLY A 232 3.94 -15.37 12.39
C GLY A 232 3.86 -14.47 13.63
N PHE A 233 3.05 -14.84 14.60
CA PHE A 233 2.92 -14.09 15.87
C PHE A 233 4.20 -14.07 16.67
N LYS A 234 4.92 -15.20 16.74
CA LYS A 234 6.21 -15.29 17.44
C LYS A 234 7.27 -14.40 16.81
N LYS A 235 7.42 -14.45 15.48
CA LYS A 235 8.41 -13.61 14.76
C LYS A 235 8.05 -12.13 14.77
N ALA A 236 6.77 -11.79 14.88
CA ALA A 236 6.32 -10.41 15.07
C ALA A 236 6.53 -9.92 16.53
N GLY A 237 6.92 -10.79 17.46
CA GLY A 237 7.02 -10.47 18.89
C GLY A 237 5.68 -10.20 19.58
N ILE A 238 4.56 -10.56 18.93
CA ILE A 238 3.22 -10.24 19.45
C ILE A 238 2.73 -11.31 20.43
N TRP A 239 3.06 -12.58 20.16
CA TRP A 239 2.71 -13.67 21.06
C TRP A 239 3.72 -14.82 21.02
N PRO A 240 4.39 -15.17 22.15
CA PRO A 240 4.43 -14.38 23.38
C PRO A 240 4.94 -12.95 23.12
N VAL A 241 4.52 -12.00 23.95
CA VAL A 241 4.99 -10.62 23.78
C VAL A 241 6.49 -10.57 24.04
N ASP A 242 7.24 -10.17 23.03
CA ASP A 242 8.70 -10.10 23.10
C ASP A 242 9.21 -8.90 22.28
N ARG A 243 9.62 -7.87 22.97
CA ARG A 243 10.17 -6.65 22.36
C ARG A 243 11.57 -6.86 21.79
N SER A 244 12.29 -7.89 22.27
CA SER A 244 13.68 -8.17 21.87
C SER A 244 13.82 -8.82 20.48
N VAL A 245 12.71 -9.19 19.87
CA VAL A 245 12.67 -9.73 18.49
C VAL A 245 13.28 -8.76 17.49
N PHE A 246 13.19 -7.44 17.74
CA PHE A 246 13.77 -6.41 16.90
C PHE A 246 15.02 -5.84 17.55
N THR A 247 16.15 -6.00 16.87
CA THR A 247 17.45 -5.48 17.27
C THR A 247 17.64 -4.04 16.79
N ASP A 248 18.64 -3.33 17.34
CA ASP A 248 18.98 -1.98 16.91
C ASP A 248 19.31 -1.93 15.41
N ALA A 249 19.89 -2.99 14.87
CA ALA A 249 20.15 -3.11 13.43
C ALA A 249 18.88 -3.01 12.55
N ASP A 250 17.74 -3.45 13.08
CA ASP A 250 16.46 -3.36 12.35
C ASP A 250 15.92 -1.93 12.21
N PHE A 251 16.41 -1.00 13.03
CA PHE A 251 15.96 0.39 13.08
C PHE A 251 16.89 1.37 12.37
N ILE A 252 18.11 0.97 11.97
CA ILE A 252 19.13 1.84 11.37
C ILE A 252 18.60 2.58 10.13
N GLU A 253 17.86 1.90 9.26
CA GLU A 253 17.31 2.53 8.04
C GLU A 253 16.33 3.66 8.34
N ALA A 254 15.63 3.59 9.48
CA ALA A 254 14.70 4.62 9.92
C ALA A 254 15.43 5.81 10.55
N GLU A 255 16.46 5.57 11.32
CA GLU A 255 17.27 6.61 11.98
C GLU A 255 17.94 7.53 10.98
N VAL A 256 18.51 6.98 9.91
CA VAL A 256 19.12 7.76 8.80
C VAL A 256 18.12 8.69 8.13
N THR A 257 16.84 8.31 8.10
CA THR A 257 15.77 9.11 7.47
C THR A 257 15.18 10.15 8.42
N ASP A 258 15.24 9.93 9.72
CA ASP A 258 14.67 10.82 10.76
C ASP A 258 15.65 11.92 11.22
N MET A 259 16.98 11.73 11.05
CA MET A 259 18.01 12.73 11.40
C MET A 259 17.88 14.07 10.63
N SER A 260 17.13 14.10 9.53
CA SER A 260 16.91 15.34 8.76
C SER A 260 15.80 16.25 9.29
N ILE A 261 15.15 15.91 10.42
CA ILE A 261 14.02 16.67 10.97
C ILE A 261 14.40 17.44 12.26
N LEU A 262 15.52 17.12 12.87
CA LEU A 262 15.92 17.71 14.17
C LEU A 262 16.77 18.97 14.07
N THR A 263 17.03 19.51 12.86
CA THR A 263 17.91 20.69 12.67
C THR A 263 17.21 21.99 12.31
N GLU A 264 15.88 22.07 12.36
CA GLU A 264 15.16 23.30 11.98
C GLU A 264 14.33 23.99 13.06
N ASP A 265 14.31 23.53 14.33
CA ASP A 265 13.47 24.16 15.39
C ASP A 265 14.23 24.61 16.65
N THR A 266 15.54 24.93 16.56
CA THR A 266 16.25 25.56 17.70
C THR A 266 17.20 26.65 17.26
N GLU A 267 16.69 27.66 16.55
CA GLU A 267 17.34 28.97 16.47
C GLU A 267 16.29 30.08 16.53
N SER A 268 15.88 30.42 17.74
CA SER A 268 15.48 31.80 18.08
C SER A 268 15.39 31.94 19.61
N PHE A 269 16.18 32.82 20.09
CA PHE A 269 16.31 33.42 21.41
C PHE A 269 17.60 33.01 22.17
N VAL A 270 18.66 33.75 22.02
CA VAL A 270 19.24 34.65 23.03
C VAL A 270 20.30 35.51 22.38
N THR A 271 20.04 36.79 22.22
CA THR A 271 21.02 37.85 22.06
C THR A 271 21.43 38.30 23.46
N THR A 272 22.70 38.24 23.79
CA THR A 272 23.43 39.32 24.50
C THR A 272 24.90 38.97 24.72
N ASN A 273 25.76 39.80 24.16
CA ASN A 273 27.08 40.34 24.59
C ASN A 273 27.97 39.54 25.58
N SER A 274 29.21 39.21 25.22
CA SER A 274 30.39 40.04 25.42
C SER A 274 31.69 39.25 25.31
N ALA A 275 32.61 39.86 24.56
CA ALA A 275 34.05 40.01 24.74
C ALA A 275 35.01 38.83 24.88
N LEU A 276 35.86 38.78 23.87
CA LEU A 276 37.34 38.55 23.85
C LEU A 276 37.99 37.74 24.99
N THR A 277 38.68 36.66 24.64
CA THR A 277 40.12 36.55 24.87
C THR A 277 40.71 35.37 24.06
N THR A 278 41.70 35.72 23.26
CA THR A 278 42.71 34.85 22.59
C THR A 278 43.62 34.18 23.60
N VAL A 279 43.92 32.88 23.42
CA VAL A 279 45.29 32.35 23.67
C VAL A 279 45.53 31.04 22.88
N SER A 280 46.69 30.98 22.36
CA SER A 280 47.40 30.08 21.45
C SER A 280 47.54 28.62 21.86
N ALA A 281 47.83 27.81 20.84
CA ALA A 281 48.35 26.42 20.90
C ALA A 281 49.70 26.29 21.57
N PRO A 282 50.21 25.07 21.89
CA PRO A 282 51.10 24.44 20.93
C PRO A 282 51.00 22.91 20.76
N ALA A 283 51.54 22.50 19.64
CA ALA A 283 51.79 21.13 19.22
C ALA A 283 52.96 20.47 19.97
N THR A 284 52.93 19.15 20.10
CA THR A 284 54.15 18.33 20.23
C THR A 284 53.96 16.96 19.56
N LYS A 285 55.04 16.59 18.92
CA LYS A 285 55.28 15.46 18.03
C LYS A 285 55.82 14.22 18.79
N LEU A 286 55.87 13.10 18.00
CA LEU A 286 56.75 11.92 18.03
C LEU A 286 56.41 10.84 19.09
N SER A 287 56.54 9.53 18.82
CA SER A 287 57.41 8.74 17.91
C SER A 287 56.99 7.26 17.92
N ASP A 288 57.20 6.63 16.77
CA ASP A 288 57.72 5.30 16.44
C ASP A 288 57.79 4.16 17.46
N SER A 289 57.32 2.96 17.02
CA SER A 289 58.22 1.79 16.75
C SER A 289 57.40 0.52 16.44
N THR A 290 57.54 0.01 15.25
CA THR A 290 58.05 -1.31 14.78
C THR A 290 57.80 -2.56 15.61
N SER A 291 57.19 -3.62 14.99
CA SER A 291 57.85 -4.87 14.55
C SER A 291 56.78 -5.94 14.23
N THR A 292 56.79 -6.38 12.98
CA THR A 292 57.15 -7.70 12.43
C THR A 292 56.62 -8.95 13.17
N THR A 293 55.83 -9.78 12.48
CA THR A 293 56.22 -11.13 12.00
C THR A 293 55.06 -11.86 11.33
N GLU A 294 55.22 -12.23 10.05
CA GLU A 294 54.63 -13.46 9.49
C GLU A 294 55.50 -14.67 9.88
N PRO A 295 55.00 -15.93 9.76
CA PRO A 295 55.16 -16.66 8.51
C PRO A 295 54.09 -17.71 8.15
N SER A 296 53.80 -17.85 6.87
CA SER A 296 53.85 -19.01 5.93
C SER A 296 53.79 -20.43 6.45
N THR A 297 53.00 -21.25 5.76
CA THR A 297 53.32 -22.57 5.10
C THR A 297 52.02 -23.09 4.45
N SER A 298 51.90 -23.25 3.12
CA SER A 298 52.39 -24.26 2.15
C SER A 298 51.75 -25.65 2.37
N CYS A 299 51.12 -26.13 1.30
CA CYS A 299 51.45 -27.35 0.49
C CYS A 299 50.26 -27.65 -0.43
N THR A 300 50.47 -27.62 -1.75
CA THR A 300 50.81 -28.65 -2.74
C THR A 300 49.67 -29.63 -2.99
N GLY A 301 49.32 -29.97 -4.20
CA GLY A 301 49.96 -30.23 -5.45
C GLY A 301 48.90 -30.57 -6.52
N SER A 302 49.19 -30.20 -7.73
CA SER A 302 49.63 -31.03 -8.87
C SER A 302 48.54 -31.88 -9.51
N THR A 303 48.30 -31.95 -10.77
CA THR A 303 48.95 -32.01 -12.10
C THR A 303 47.82 -32.30 -13.08
N SER A 304 47.73 -32.14 -14.34
CA SER A 304 48.63 -31.97 -15.50
C SER A 304 47.75 -31.69 -16.73
N ALA A 305 48.06 -30.78 -17.51
CA ALA A 305 48.49 -30.74 -18.91
C ALA A 305 47.86 -31.70 -19.90
N THR A 306 47.34 -31.22 -21.02
CA THR A 306 47.96 -31.46 -22.35
C THR A 306 47.38 -30.52 -23.41
N GLU A 307 48.34 -29.99 -24.18
CA GLU A 307 48.22 -29.11 -25.35
C GLU A 307 47.64 -29.82 -26.57
N SER A 308 47.04 -29.05 -27.50
CA SER A 308 47.47 -29.09 -28.89
C SER A 308 46.88 -27.93 -29.70
N SER A 309 47.80 -27.26 -30.27
CA SER A 309 47.77 -26.16 -31.25
C SER A 309 47.10 -26.55 -32.58
N THR A 310 46.44 -25.58 -33.24
CA THR A 310 46.66 -25.36 -34.68
C THR A 310 46.18 -23.94 -35.08
N SER A 311 47.10 -23.26 -35.73
CA SER A 311 47.10 -21.96 -36.36
C SER A 311 46.19 -21.90 -37.59
N CYS A 312 45.55 -20.74 -37.85
CA CYS A 312 45.47 -20.06 -39.16
C CYS A 312 44.91 -18.64 -39.01
N ARG A 313 45.66 -17.66 -39.43
CA ARG A 313 45.29 -16.26 -39.79
C ARG A 313 45.29 -16.17 -41.33
N PRO A 314 44.89 -15.05 -41.98
CA PRO A 314 44.10 -13.88 -41.60
C PRO A 314 43.07 -13.47 -42.68
N SER A 315 42.15 -12.52 -42.36
CA SER A 315 41.74 -11.49 -43.32
C SER A 315 41.06 -10.33 -42.66
N THR A 316 41.59 -9.20 -42.92
CA THR A 316 41.22 -7.82 -42.53
C THR A 316 39.83 -7.40 -43.06
N SER A 317 39.06 -6.79 -42.23
CA SER A 317 38.18 -5.70 -42.62
C SER A 317 37.92 -4.79 -41.41
N THR A 318 38.43 -3.59 -41.54
CA THR A 318 38.39 -2.49 -40.62
C THR A 318 36.96 -1.95 -40.59
N THR A 319 36.26 -2.12 -39.48
CA THR A 319 35.07 -1.34 -39.20
C THR A 319 35.34 -0.51 -37.96
N VAL A 320 35.39 0.79 -38.17
CA VAL A 320 35.59 1.81 -37.14
C VAL A 320 34.40 1.78 -36.18
N LEU A 321 34.59 1.16 -35.04
CA LEU A 321 33.68 1.33 -33.89
C LEU A 321 34.10 2.58 -33.14
N SER A 322 33.35 3.67 -33.32
CA SER A 322 33.44 4.83 -32.48
C SER A 322 33.09 4.44 -31.03
N SER A 323 34.11 4.30 -30.21
CA SER A 323 33.99 4.13 -28.78
C SER A 323 33.48 5.42 -28.16
N PHE A 324 32.19 5.51 -27.88
CA PHE A 324 31.64 6.47 -26.93
C PHE A 324 32.04 6.06 -25.51
N SER A 325 33.28 6.25 -25.12
CA SER A 325 33.67 6.20 -23.70
C SER A 325 33.49 7.59 -23.10
N ILE A 326 32.26 7.89 -22.65
CA ILE A 326 32.05 9.09 -21.81
C ILE A 326 32.61 8.75 -20.44
N SER A 327 33.69 9.41 -20.05
CA SER A 327 34.22 9.28 -18.69
C SER A 327 33.16 9.68 -17.67
N PRO A 328 33.00 8.96 -16.54
CA PRO A 328 32.07 9.31 -15.47
C PRO A 328 32.22 10.77 -14.96
N ARG A 329 33.38 11.41 -15.18
CA ARG A 329 33.63 12.82 -14.82
C ARG A 329 32.84 13.82 -15.68
N HIS A 330 32.33 13.42 -16.84
CA HIS A 330 31.55 14.28 -17.74
C HIS A 330 30.04 14.10 -17.59
N LEU A 331 29.58 13.18 -16.71
CA LEU A 331 28.18 13.10 -16.32
C LEU A 331 27.94 14.20 -15.28
N LEU A 332 27.37 15.31 -15.72
CA LEU A 332 26.86 16.33 -14.82
C LEU A 332 25.81 15.65 -13.91
N PRO A 333 25.87 15.85 -12.58
CA PRO A 333 24.84 15.35 -11.70
C PRO A 333 23.50 15.91 -12.17
N ILE A 334 22.55 15.01 -12.42
CA ILE A 334 21.18 15.39 -12.76
C ILE A 334 20.72 16.34 -11.65
N SER A 335 20.38 17.58 -12.02
CA SER A 335 19.86 18.55 -11.06
C SER A 335 18.69 17.89 -10.35
N LYS A 336 18.81 17.72 -9.03
CA LYS A 336 17.72 17.20 -8.21
C LYS A 336 16.56 18.17 -8.37
N GLN A 337 15.59 17.82 -9.21
CA GLN A 337 14.31 18.51 -9.23
C GLN A 337 13.82 18.54 -7.78
N ALA A 338 13.57 19.73 -7.26
CA ALA A 338 13.06 19.90 -5.93
C ALA A 338 11.78 19.06 -5.82
N GLN A 339 11.87 17.92 -5.17
CA GLN A 339 10.71 17.09 -4.89
C GLN A 339 9.79 17.95 -4.05
N ARG A 340 8.64 18.33 -4.62
CA ARG A 340 7.55 18.92 -3.83
C ARG A 340 7.27 17.95 -2.71
N LYS A 341 7.66 18.30 -1.48
CA LYS A 341 7.34 17.55 -0.27
C LYS A 341 5.81 17.56 -0.13
N CYS A 342 5.17 16.56 -0.69
CA CYS A 342 3.77 16.27 -0.41
C CYS A 342 3.74 15.68 1.00
N ILE A 343 3.66 16.53 2.01
CA ILE A 343 3.48 16.12 3.39
C ILE A 343 2.03 15.65 3.49
N SER A 344 1.82 14.35 3.32
CA SER A 344 0.54 13.72 3.62
C SER A 344 0.24 13.94 5.10
N LYS A 345 -0.66 14.87 5.41
CA LYS A 345 -1.14 15.16 6.77
C LYS A 345 -1.98 14.02 7.39
N GLN A 346 -2.13 12.89 6.69
CA GLN A 346 -2.97 11.76 7.10
C GLN A 346 -2.16 10.48 7.29
N ARG A 347 -1.14 10.54 8.14
CA ARG A 347 -0.42 9.31 8.54
C ARG A 347 -1.23 8.63 9.64
N GLY A 348 -1.49 7.32 9.47
CA GLY A 348 -2.03 6.50 10.53
C GLY A 348 -1.10 6.56 11.74
N LYS A 349 -1.66 6.60 12.95
CA LYS A 349 -0.90 6.49 14.20
C LYS A 349 -1.26 5.15 14.81
N THR A 350 -0.29 4.50 15.46
CA THR A 350 -0.59 3.34 16.32
C THR A 350 -1.63 3.76 17.35
N ALA A 351 -2.77 3.12 17.34
CA ALA A 351 -3.86 3.46 18.25
C ALA A 351 -4.81 2.27 18.43
N ILE A 352 -5.37 2.16 19.63
CA ILE A 352 -6.53 1.32 19.86
C ILE A 352 -7.74 2.07 19.32
N LEU A 353 -8.29 1.63 18.19
CA LEU A 353 -9.40 2.31 17.52
C LEU A 353 -10.68 2.31 18.37
N THR A 354 -10.87 1.27 19.15
CA THR A 354 -12.04 1.10 20.03
C THR A 354 -11.98 1.95 21.30
N PHE A 355 -10.88 2.66 21.58
CA PHE A 355 -10.79 3.57 22.74
C PHE A 355 -11.52 4.89 22.50
N SER A 356 -12.09 5.43 23.58
CA SER A 356 -12.88 6.68 23.54
C SER A 356 -12.14 7.89 22.97
N PRO A 357 -10.83 8.13 23.28
CA PRO A 357 -10.09 9.24 22.69
C PRO A 357 -9.99 9.19 21.17
N TYR A 358 -9.76 8.00 20.58
CA TYR A 358 -9.67 7.84 19.13
C TYR A 358 -11.01 8.14 18.45
N LYS A 359 -12.12 7.55 18.95
CA LYS A 359 -13.45 7.78 18.42
C LYS A 359 -13.82 9.27 18.45
N ARG A 360 -13.56 9.96 19.57
CA ARG A 360 -13.83 11.39 19.73
C ARG A 360 -13.07 12.22 18.71
N SER A 361 -11.77 12.00 18.57
CA SER A 361 -10.94 12.68 17.58
C SER A 361 -11.42 12.45 16.14
N LEU A 362 -11.92 11.24 15.83
CA LEU A 362 -12.45 10.91 14.51
C LEU A 362 -13.78 11.63 14.24
N MET A 363 -14.67 11.73 15.25
CA MET A 363 -15.93 12.48 15.16
C MET A 363 -15.67 13.97 14.91
N GLU A 364 -14.80 14.59 15.70
CA GLU A 364 -14.41 15.98 15.52
C GLU A 364 -13.80 16.27 14.15
N ALA A 365 -12.97 15.34 13.64
CA ALA A 365 -12.39 15.47 12.31
C ALA A 365 -13.44 15.40 11.19
N LYS A 366 -14.47 14.54 11.34
CA LYS A 366 -15.58 14.45 10.38
C LYS A 366 -16.45 15.70 10.42
N GLU A 367 -16.78 16.22 11.60
CA GLU A 367 -17.55 17.46 11.77
C GLU A 367 -16.83 18.67 11.14
N LYS A 368 -15.53 18.81 11.40
CA LYS A 368 -14.69 19.87 10.78
C LYS A 368 -14.67 19.76 9.26
N LYS A 369 -14.64 18.53 8.71
CA LYS A 369 -14.67 18.29 7.26
C LYS A 369 -16.04 18.65 6.66
N ASN A 370 -17.13 18.27 7.32
CA ASN A 370 -18.49 18.61 6.89
C ASN A 370 -18.74 20.11 6.96
N ALA A 371 -18.30 20.78 8.03
CA ALA A 371 -18.38 22.22 8.15
C ALA A 371 -17.61 22.96 7.04
N LYS A 372 -16.40 22.47 6.67
CA LYS A 372 -15.65 23.00 5.53
C LYS A 372 -16.36 22.78 4.20
N LYS A 373 -16.94 21.58 3.99
CA LYS A 373 -17.70 21.26 2.77
C LYS A 373 -18.92 22.16 2.65
N ASN A 374 -19.66 22.37 3.74
CA ASN A 374 -20.82 23.26 3.76
C ASN A 374 -20.43 24.74 3.52
N LYS A 375 -19.28 25.18 4.06
CA LYS A 375 -18.74 26.52 3.76
C LYS A 375 -18.30 26.68 2.30
N SER A 376 -17.71 25.64 1.69
CA SER A 376 -17.31 25.69 0.28
C SER A 376 -18.51 25.65 -0.67
N VAL A 377 -19.55 24.86 -0.32
CA VAL A 377 -20.82 24.84 -1.08
C VAL A 377 -21.55 26.17 -0.97
N LYS A 378 -21.59 26.81 0.21
CA LYS A 378 -22.15 28.17 0.36
C LYS A 378 -21.35 29.22 -0.42
N LYS A 379 -20.01 29.14 -0.42
CA LYS A 379 -19.17 30.11 -1.16
C LYS A 379 -19.22 29.94 -2.69
N SER A 380 -19.60 28.77 -3.21
CA SER A 380 -19.74 28.54 -4.64
C SER A 380 -21.12 28.91 -5.20
N ASN A 381 -22.10 29.21 -4.34
CA ASN A 381 -23.47 29.57 -4.74
C ASN A 381 -23.79 31.04 -4.52
N GLU A 382 -22.99 31.79 -3.78
CA GLU A 382 -23.18 33.21 -3.54
C GLU A 382 -22.30 33.98 -4.54
N ASP A 383 -22.91 34.77 -5.41
CA ASP A 383 -22.30 35.81 -6.27
C ASP A 383 -21.55 35.40 -7.54
N THR A 384 -21.99 34.38 -8.26
CA THR A 384 -21.51 34.19 -9.64
C THR A 384 -22.44 34.97 -10.59
N PRO A 385 -21.93 35.98 -11.35
CA PRO A 385 -22.72 36.68 -12.34
C PRO A 385 -23.04 35.79 -13.55
N CYS A 386 -24.18 36.05 -14.18
CA CYS A 386 -24.51 35.44 -15.46
C CYS A 386 -23.51 35.86 -16.53
N LEU A 387 -23.07 34.92 -17.37
CA LEU A 387 -22.07 35.19 -18.42
C LEU A 387 -22.51 36.27 -19.43
N TYR A 388 -23.82 36.45 -19.61
CA TYR A 388 -24.38 37.30 -20.63
C TYR A 388 -25.06 38.59 -20.11
N CYS A 389 -25.77 38.53 -18.98
CA CYS A 389 -26.50 39.70 -18.44
C CYS A 389 -25.92 40.24 -17.14
N GLU A 390 -24.87 39.60 -16.61
CA GLU A 390 -24.18 39.95 -15.37
C GLU A 390 -25.04 39.89 -14.07
N ASP A 391 -26.30 39.47 -14.15
CA ASP A 391 -27.16 39.28 -12.99
C ASP A 391 -26.60 38.21 -12.06
N LEU A 392 -26.69 38.49 -10.73
CA LEU A 392 -26.14 37.59 -9.73
C LEU A 392 -27.03 36.36 -9.50
N TYR A 393 -26.41 35.21 -9.29
CA TYR A 393 -27.12 33.95 -9.02
C TYR A 393 -28.09 34.04 -7.84
N SER A 394 -27.75 34.83 -6.82
CA SER A 394 -28.55 35.03 -5.62
C SER A 394 -29.80 35.89 -5.81
N SER A 395 -29.84 36.70 -6.87
CA SER A 395 -30.95 37.65 -7.16
C SER A 395 -31.91 37.13 -8.23
N SER A 396 -31.57 36.03 -8.92
CA SER A 396 -32.38 35.51 -10.03
C SER A 396 -33.24 34.31 -9.60
N THR A 397 -34.49 34.32 -10.03
CA THR A 397 -35.45 33.21 -9.90
C THR A 397 -35.42 32.24 -11.07
N GLU A 398 -34.62 32.55 -12.12
CA GLU A 398 -34.50 31.74 -13.34
C GLU A 398 -33.61 30.53 -13.15
N SER A 399 -33.80 29.52 -13.97
CA SER A 399 -32.94 28.34 -14.01
C SER A 399 -31.60 28.66 -14.69
N TRP A 400 -30.52 28.04 -14.18
CA TRP A 400 -29.15 28.30 -14.60
C TRP A 400 -28.49 27.06 -15.19
N VAL A 401 -27.66 27.26 -16.23
CA VAL A 401 -26.81 26.23 -16.84
C VAL A 401 -25.32 26.55 -16.64
N SER A 402 -24.49 25.53 -16.47
CA SER A 402 -23.04 25.71 -16.36
C SER A 402 -22.34 25.18 -17.59
N CYS A 403 -21.34 25.93 -18.07
CA CYS A 403 -20.45 25.47 -19.13
C CYS A 403 -19.64 24.25 -18.67
N THR A 404 -19.55 23.22 -19.51
CA THR A 404 -18.82 21.97 -19.21
C THR A 404 -17.29 22.15 -19.23
N GLU A 405 -16.77 23.16 -19.95
CA GLU A 405 -15.34 23.42 -20.07
C GLU A 405 -14.83 24.47 -19.06
N CYS A 406 -15.45 25.65 -19.02
CA CYS A 406 -14.96 26.74 -18.18
C CYS A 406 -15.71 26.92 -16.86
N HIS A 407 -16.77 26.11 -16.63
CA HIS A 407 -17.61 26.11 -15.41
C HIS A 407 -18.31 27.45 -15.08
N ARG A 408 -18.30 28.42 -16.00
CA ARG A 408 -19.09 29.66 -15.86
C ARG A 408 -20.56 29.36 -16.02
N ARG A 409 -21.41 30.16 -15.40
CA ARG A 409 -22.86 29.99 -15.35
C ARG A 409 -23.59 31.05 -16.16
N ALA A 410 -24.73 30.68 -16.72
CA ALA A 410 -25.65 31.59 -17.41
C ALA A 410 -27.10 31.17 -17.15
N HIS A 411 -28.04 32.11 -17.26
CA HIS A 411 -29.46 31.75 -17.31
C HIS A 411 -29.75 30.90 -18.54
N TYR A 412 -30.73 30.01 -18.47
CA TYR A 412 -31.16 29.23 -19.62
C TYR A 412 -31.64 30.17 -20.76
N SER A 413 -32.41 31.21 -20.40
CA SER A 413 -32.87 32.25 -21.33
C SER A 413 -31.73 32.99 -22.02
N CYS A 414 -30.70 33.41 -21.26
CA CYS A 414 -29.52 34.12 -21.76
C CYS A 414 -28.62 33.25 -22.61
N ALA A 415 -28.59 31.94 -22.33
CA ALA A 415 -27.82 30.95 -23.09
C ALA A 415 -28.58 30.45 -24.34
N GLY A 416 -29.83 30.88 -24.56
CA GLY A 416 -30.67 30.44 -25.67
C GLY A 416 -31.09 28.96 -25.62
N ILE A 417 -31.14 28.39 -24.41
CA ILE A 417 -31.44 26.98 -24.19
C ILE A 417 -32.85 26.82 -23.66
N ASP A 418 -33.66 25.94 -24.28
CA ASP A 418 -34.99 25.61 -23.78
C ASP A 418 -34.90 24.79 -22.49
N GLU A 419 -35.55 25.24 -21.40
CA GLU A 419 -35.60 24.60 -20.10
C GLU A 419 -36.07 23.12 -20.13
N ARG A 420 -36.81 22.74 -21.18
CA ARG A 420 -37.30 21.38 -21.35
C ARG A 420 -36.21 20.38 -21.78
N ASN A 421 -35.04 20.88 -22.20
CA ASN A 421 -33.94 20.06 -22.69
C ASN A 421 -32.78 19.96 -21.73
N LYS A 422 -33.01 19.35 -20.57
CA LYS A 422 -32.07 19.27 -19.42
C LYS A 422 -30.77 18.46 -19.70
N ASN A 423 -30.61 17.85 -20.87
CA ASN A 423 -29.45 16.99 -21.19
C ASN A 423 -28.46 17.62 -22.19
N LEU A 424 -28.59 18.91 -22.50
CA LEU A 424 -27.65 19.59 -23.36
C LEU A 424 -26.37 19.97 -22.63
N ASN A 425 -25.24 19.51 -23.14
CA ASN A 425 -23.91 19.97 -22.70
C ASN A 425 -23.73 21.42 -23.21
N PHE A 426 -23.86 22.39 -22.29
CA PHE A 426 -23.63 23.81 -22.61
C PHE A 426 -22.10 24.06 -22.66
N CYS A 427 -21.64 24.61 -23.80
CA CYS A 427 -20.27 25.05 -24.00
C CYS A 427 -20.24 26.45 -24.57
N VAL A 428 -19.53 27.37 -23.89
CA VAL A 428 -19.44 28.77 -24.30
C VAL A 428 -18.82 28.94 -25.69
N SER A 429 -17.81 28.10 -25.99
CA SER A 429 -17.13 28.12 -27.32
C SER A 429 -18.05 27.81 -28.49
N TYR A 430 -19.10 27.03 -28.29
CA TYR A 430 -20.05 26.66 -29.33
C TYR A 430 -21.04 27.78 -29.63
N VAL A 431 -21.44 28.54 -28.63
CA VAL A 431 -22.40 29.65 -28.78
C VAL A 431 -21.75 30.85 -29.48
N LEU A 432 -20.47 31.15 -29.20
CA LEU A 432 -19.73 32.20 -29.90
C LEU A 432 -19.52 31.87 -31.40
N ALA A 433 -19.23 30.60 -31.72
CA ALA A 433 -19.06 30.16 -33.08
C ALA A 433 -20.38 30.24 -33.90
N VAL A 434 -21.52 30.02 -33.26
CA VAL A 434 -22.86 30.16 -33.91
C VAL A 434 -23.23 31.62 -34.12
N ILE A 435 -22.87 32.51 -33.20
CA ILE A 435 -23.13 33.96 -33.34
C ILE A 435 -22.28 34.56 -34.46
N ASP A 436 -20.99 34.18 -34.56
CA ASP A 436 -20.11 34.61 -35.65
C ASP A 436 -20.60 34.10 -37.04
N TYR A 437 -21.16 32.87 -37.08
CA TYR A 437 -21.71 32.33 -38.32
C TYR A 437 -23.02 33.01 -38.78
N ILE A 438 -23.85 33.46 -37.83
CA ILE A 438 -25.10 34.19 -38.16
C ILE A 438 -24.81 35.64 -38.58
N CYS A 439 -23.77 36.26 -37.98
CA CYS A 439 -23.37 37.63 -38.37
C CYS A 439 -22.65 37.71 -39.73
N THR A 440 -22.00 36.63 -40.17
CA THR A 440 -21.30 36.59 -41.51
C THR A 440 -22.15 36.11 -42.65
N SER A 441 -23.39 35.66 -42.41
CA SER A 441 -24.35 35.23 -43.46
C SER A 441 -25.47 36.26 -43.76
N SER A 442 -25.34 37.50 -43.28
CA SER A 442 -26.32 38.58 -43.49
C SER A 442 -25.75 39.75 -44.29
N ASP A 443 -24.74 39.51 -45.18
CA ASP A 443 -24.29 40.43 -46.24
C ASP A 443 -24.50 39.81 -47.60
#